data_e78637ede8648d63a04c3a99f728ea01
#
_entry.id   e78637ede8648d63a04c3a99f728ea01
#
_cell.length_a   1.000
_cell.length_b   1.000
_cell.length_c   1.000
_cell.angle_alpha   90.00
_cell.angle_beta   90.00
_cell.angle_gamma   90.00
#
_symmetry.space_group_name_H-M   'P 1'
#
loop_
_entity.id
_entity.type
_entity.pdbx_description
1 polymer ?
#
loop_
_entity_poly.entity_id
_entity_poly.type
_entity_poly.pdbx_seq_one_letter_code
_entity_poly.pdbx_strand_id
1 'polypeptide(L)'
;MAFTALDVKKLREMTNVGMMDCKAALTATDGDMDKAVDWLREKGLAKAAKKAGRIAAEGVAYATVVNGVGVVIEVNSETDFAAKTDAFQDLVKNLATVVATDAPADVEALKACKYPGSELTVTEILQEKVMSIGENMQIRRFDRFTTGTSVAYVHMGGTHGVLVNLAVEGGIDATEVGKNVAMQIAAMKAQYWDKAQVPAEAE
;
A
#
# COMPACT_ATOMS: atom_id res chain seq x y z
N MET A 1 -38.83 -0.32 10.91
CA MET A 1 -37.34 -0.19 10.72
C MET A 1 -37.14 1.17 10.09
N ALA A 2 -36.19 1.96 10.59
CA ALA A 2 -35.96 3.34 10.14
C ALA A 2 -35.19 3.44 8.79
N PHE A 3 -34.85 2.30 8.16
CA PHE A 3 -34.09 2.25 6.90
C PHE A 3 -34.56 1.09 6.00
N THR A 4 -34.25 1.16 4.71
CA THR A 4 -34.64 0.22 3.66
C THR A 4 -33.46 -0.60 3.15
N ALA A 5 -33.71 -1.63 2.33
CA ALA A 5 -32.66 -2.38 1.64
C ALA A 5 -31.83 -1.50 0.68
N LEU A 6 -32.45 -0.44 0.14
CA LEU A 6 -31.74 0.54 -0.71
C LEU A 6 -30.75 1.36 0.09
N ASP A 7 -31.06 1.72 1.33
CA ASP A 7 -30.12 2.45 2.20
C ASP A 7 -28.92 1.57 2.56
N VAL A 8 -29.13 0.28 2.80
CA VAL A 8 -28.03 -0.69 3.00
C VAL A 8 -27.14 -0.78 1.76
N LYS A 9 -27.76 -0.84 0.57
CA LYS A 9 -27.02 -0.87 -0.69
C LYS A 9 -26.20 0.41 -0.89
N LYS A 10 -26.81 1.57 -0.63
CA LYS A 10 -26.16 2.88 -0.73
C LYS A 10 -24.95 2.99 0.22
N LEU A 11 -25.12 2.58 1.48
CA LEU A 11 -24.01 2.57 2.45
C LEU A 11 -22.89 1.64 2.02
N ARG A 12 -23.21 0.48 1.43
CA ARG A 12 -22.22 -0.43 0.87
C ARG A 12 -21.45 0.19 -0.32
N GLU A 13 -22.15 0.85 -1.22
CA GLU A 13 -21.53 1.54 -2.37
C GLU A 13 -20.59 2.66 -1.92
N MET A 14 -20.94 3.37 -0.83
CA MET A 14 -20.11 4.44 -0.26
C MET A 14 -18.88 3.91 0.47
N THR A 15 -18.98 2.78 1.17
CA THR A 15 -17.95 2.31 2.10
C THR A 15 -17.21 1.06 1.64
N ASN A 16 -17.68 0.36 0.59
CA ASN A 16 -17.22 -0.95 0.16
C ASN A 16 -17.20 -2.03 1.26
N VAL A 17 -17.92 -1.82 2.35
CA VAL A 17 -18.04 -2.76 3.47
C VAL A 17 -19.11 -3.82 3.17
N GLY A 18 -18.99 -5.00 3.78
CA GLY A 18 -19.93 -6.10 3.59
C GLY A 18 -21.40 -5.72 3.93
N MET A 19 -22.37 -6.23 3.16
CA MET A 19 -23.82 -5.93 3.29
C MET A 19 -24.34 -6.10 4.72
N MET A 20 -23.88 -7.13 5.43
CA MET A 20 -24.32 -7.42 6.80
C MET A 20 -23.79 -6.42 7.81
N ASP A 21 -22.55 -5.95 7.64
CA ASP A 21 -21.98 -4.90 8.49
C ASP A 21 -22.68 -3.56 8.23
N CYS A 22 -22.99 -3.22 6.96
CA CYS A 22 -23.79 -2.03 6.63
C CYS A 22 -25.20 -2.08 7.24
N LYS A 23 -25.87 -3.24 7.19
CA LYS A 23 -27.16 -3.42 7.85
C LYS A 23 -27.05 -3.25 9.36
N ALA A 24 -26.03 -3.82 9.98
CA ALA A 24 -25.79 -3.69 11.42
C ALA A 24 -25.50 -2.23 11.82
N ALA A 25 -24.74 -1.49 11.01
CA ALA A 25 -24.47 -0.07 11.22
C ALA A 25 -25.76 0.76 11.20
N LEU A 26 -26.57 0.62 10.15
CA LEU A 26 -27.87 1.33 10.05
C LEU A 26 -28.86 0.93 11.16
N THR A 27 -28.80 -0.32 11.62
CA THR A 27 -29.59 -0.74 12.78
C THR A 27 -29.16 -0.03 14.06
N ALA A 28 -27.83 0.08 14.27
CA ALA A 28 -27.26 0.69 15.47
C ALA A 28 -27.42 2.22 15.50
N THR A 29 -27.66 2.84 14.35
CA THR A 29 -27.76 4.30 14.18
C THR A 29 -29.16 4.76 13.77
N ASP A 30 -30.17 3.90 13.93
CA ASP A 30 -31.57 4.18 13.58
C ASP A 30 -31.78 4.70 12.14
N GLY A 31 -30.93 4.23 11.20
CA GLY A 31 -30.97 4.60 9.79
C GLY A 31 -30.23 5.89 9.43
N ASP A 32 -29.54 6.51 10.37
CA ASP A 32 -28.68 7.68 10.12
C ASP A 32 -27.43 7.25 9.35
N MET A 33 -27.30 7.75 8.12
CA MET A 33 -26.27 7.33 7.18
C MET A 33 -24.86 7.79 7.62
N ASP A 34 -24.72 9.03 8.10
CA ASP A 34 -23.45 9.59 8.50
C ASP A 34 -22.92 8.92 9.77
N LYS A 35 -23.80 8.74 10.76
CA LYS A 35 -23.45 7.97 11.96
C LYS A 35 -23.15 6.50 11.66
N ALA A 36 -23.79 5.92 10.64
CA ALA A 36 -23.48 4.56 10.21
C ALA A 36 -22.08 4.44 9.61
N VAL A 37 -21.61 5.44 8.87
CA VAL A 37 -20.21 5.51 8.39
C VAL A 37 -19.23 5.57 9.57
N ASP A 38 -19.46 6.45 10.55
CA ASP A 38 -18.62 6.58 11.73
C ASP A 38 -18.61 5.28 12.57
N TRP A 39 -19.78 4.65 12.74
CA TRP A 39 -19.89 3.36 13.41
C TRP A 39 -19.10 2.24 12.70
N LEU A 40 -19.12 2.24 11.36
CA LEU A 40 -18.32 1.30 10.57
C LEU A 40 -16.82 1.55 10.74
N ARG A 41 -16.39 2.80 10.85
CA ARG A 41 -14.98 3.16 11.15
C ARG A 41 -14.55 2.63 12.51
N GLU A 42 -15.33 2.90 13.56
CA GLU A 42 -15.01 2.39 14.90
C GLU A 42 -14.94 0.86 14.95
N LYS A 43 -15.87 0.19 14.26
CA LYS A 43 -15.81 -1.28 14.12
C LYS A 43 -14.63 -1.75 13.28
N GLY A 44 -14.24 -0.99 12.28
CA GLY A 44 -13.05 -1.23 11.47
C GLY A 44 -11.77 -1.22 12.31
N LEU A 45 -11.63 -0.24 13.20
CA LEU A 45 -10.56 -0.17 14.20
C LEU A 45 -10.48 -1.45 15.06
N ALA A 46 -11.60 -1.87 15.60
CA ALA A 46 -11.65 -3.08 16.45
C ALA A 46 -11.35 -4.37 15.66
N LYS A 47 -11.81 -4.47 14.40
CA LYS A 47 -11.50 -5.60 13.52
C LYS A 47 -10.04 -5.61 13.09
N ALA A 48 -9.46 -4.46 12.75
CA ALA A 48 -8.05 -4.31 12.41
C ALA A 48 -7.15 -4.73 13.59
N ALA A 49 -7.44 -4.25 14.79
CA ALA A 49 -6.72 -4.63 15.99
C ALA A 49 -6.73 -6.16 16.26
N LYS A 50 -7.89 -6.82 16.07
CA LYS A 50 -8.02 -8.28 16.21
C LYS A 50 -7.23 -9.05 15.14
N LYS A 51 -7.01 -8.46 13.96
CA LYS A 51 -6.30 -9.09 12.86
C LYS A 51 -4.81 -8.77 12.84
N ALA A 52 -4.36 -7.74 13.55
CA ALA A 52 -2.97 -7.27 13.54
C ALA A 52 -1.94 -8.36 13.88
N GLY A 53 -2.33 -9.37 14.67
CA GLY A 53 -1.48 -10.53 14.99
C GLY A 53 -1.46 -11.64 13.95
N ARG A 54 -2.23 -11.55 12.87
CA ARG A 54 -2.22 -12.57 11.81
C ARG A 54 -1.02 -12.37 10.89
N ILE A 55 -0.46 -13.48 10.43
CA ILE A 55 0.68 -13.45 9.51
C ILE A 55 0.22 -12.90 8.16
N ALA A 56 0.84 -11.81 7.73
CA ALA A 56 0.70 -11.21 6.41
C ALA A 56 2.01 -11.46 5.66
N ALA A 57 2.10 -12.63 4.99
CA ALA A 57 3.32 -13.08 4.31
C ALA A 57 3.27 -12.82 2.80
N GLU A 58 2.08 -12.63 2.24
CA GLU A 58 1.86 -12.26 0.86
C GLU A 58 1.82 -10.74 0.70
N GLY A 59 1.60 -10.23 -0.49
CA GLY A 59 1.47 -8.78 -0.72
C GLY A 59 2.09 -8.31 -2.02
N VAL A 60 2.48 -7.05 -2.04
CA VAL A 60 3.04 -6.36 -3.22
C VAL A 60 4.30 -5.59 -2.83
N ALA A 61 5.37 -5.82 -3.61
CA ALA A 61 6.52 -4.95 -3.69
C ALA A 61 6.36 -4.06 -4.93
N TYR A 62 6.19 -2.76 -4.74
CA TYR A 62 5.92 -1.80 -5.79
C TYR A 62 7.03 -0.75 -5.89
N ALA A 63 7.46 -0.48 -7.11
CA ALA A 63 8.43 0.56 -7.39
C ALA A 63 7.86 1.54 -8.41
N THR A 64 8.13 2.82 -8.21
CA THR A 64 7.66 3.89 -9.10
C THR A 64 8.56 5.11 -9.03
N VAL A 65 8.38 6.04 -9.98
CA VAL A 65 9.00 7.37 -9.95
C VAL A 65 7.90 8.41 -10.03
N VAL A 66 7.82 9.27 -9.04
CA VAL A 66 6.84 10.35 -8.96
C VAL A 66 7.58 11.68 -8.89
N ASN A 67 7.38 12.54 -9.89
CA ASN A 67 8.03 13.86 -9.96
C ASN A 67 9.57 13.80 -9.77
N GLY A 68 10.22 12.78 -10.33
CA GLY A 68 11.67 12.58 -10.21
C GLY A 68 12.12 11.89 -8.92
N VAL A 69 11.22 11.64 -7.98
CA VAL A 69 11.51 10.88 -6.75
C VAL A 69 11.24 9.40 -7.00
N GLY A 70 12.28 8.57 -6.87
CA GLY A 70 12.14 7.12 -6.92
C GLY A 70 11.64 6.58 -5.58
N VAL A 71 10.67 5.67 -5.63
CA VAL A 71 10.11 5.00 -4.44
C VAL A 71 10.01 3.51 -4.67
N VAL A 72 10.36 2.72 -3.67
CA VAL A 72 10.03 1.32 -3.57
C VAL A 72 9.35 1.08 -2.22
N ILE A 73 8.25 0.32 -2.22
CA ILE A 73 7.45 0.06 -1.02
C ILE A 73 6.99 -1.40 -1.00
N GLU A 74 6.97 -2.01 0.18
CA GLU A 74 6.41 -3.34 0.43
C GLU A 74 5.20 -3.22 1.35
N VAL A 75 4.05 -3.70 0.85
CA VAL A 75 2.79 -3.78 1.61
C VAL A 75 2.32 -5.22 1.59
N ASN A 76 2.11 -5.79 2.78
CA ASN A 76 1.75 -7.19 2.93
C ASN A 76 0.25 -7.38 3.18
N SER A 77 -0.25 -8.55 2.77
CA SER A 77 -1.60 -9.09 3.02
C SER A 77 -1.51 -10.56 3.46
N GLU A 78 -2.62 -11.14 3.93
CA GLU A 78 -2.64 -12.55 4.34
C GLU A 78 -2.56 -13.49 3.12
N THR A 79 -3.20 -13.11 1.98
CA THR A 79 -3.25 -13.93 0.76
C THR A 79 -2.83 -13.16 -0.48
N ASP A 80 -2.37 -13.91 -1.49
CA ASP A 80 -2.08 -13.38 -2.82
C ASP A 80 -3.37 -12.94 -3.57
N PHE A 81 -4.52 -13.51 -3.22
CA PHE A 81 -5.82 -13.10 -3.77
C PHE A 81 -6.13 -11.65 -3.40
N ALA A 82 -5.96 -11.27 -2.12
CA ALA A 82 -6.14 -9.89 -1.67
C ALA A 82 -5.14 -8.96 -2.36
N ALA A 83 -3.87 -9.35 -2.44
CA ALA A 83 -2.80 -8.59 -3.08
C ALA A 83 -3.09 -8.27 -4.56
N LYS A 84 -3.82 -9.13 -5.27
CA LYS A 84 -4.16 -8.97 -6.69
C LYS A 84 -5.41 -8.12 -6.93
N THR A 85 -6.16 -7.75 -5.89
CA THR A 85 -7.35 -6.90 -6.06
C THR A 85 -6.98 -5.47 -6.44
N ASP A 86 -7.79 -4.83 -7.29
CA ASP A 86 -7.60 -3.42 -7.65
C ASP A 86 -7.54 -2.52 -6.41
N ALA A 87 -8.40 -2.80 -5.42
CA ALA A 87 -8.45 -2.04 -4.17
C ALA A 87 -7.14 -2.08 -3.37
N PHE A 88 -6.42 -3.22 -3.39
CA PHE A 88 -5.10 -3.34 -2.76
C PHE A 88 -4.00 -2.71 -3.61
N GLN A 89 -4.03 -2.95 -4.92
CA GLN A 89 -3.07 -2.35 -5.85
C GLN A 89 -3.12 -0.82 -5.83
N ASP A 90 -4.32 -0.24 -5.79
CA ASP A 90 -4.51 1.21 -5.71
C ASP A 90 -4.05 1.77 -4.35
N LEU A 91 -4.28 1.03 -3.26
CA LEU A 91 -3.73 1.38 -1.95
C LEU A 91 -2.20 1.50 -2.03
N VAL A 92 -1.52 0.49 -2.58
CA VAL A 92 -0.04 0.46 -2.67
C VAL A 92 0.49 1.62 -3.52
N LYS A 93 -0.12 1.90 -4.68
CA LYS A 93 0.25 3.02 -5.55
C LYS A 93 0.11 4.38 -4.85
N ASN A 94 -1.00 4.57 -4.14
CA ASN A 94 -1.25 5.82 -3.41
C ASN A 94 -0.26 5.98 -2.24
N LEU A 95 0.05 4.90 -1.51
CA LEU A 95 1.09 4.91 -0.47
C LEU A 95 2.46 5.28 -1.04
N ALA A 96 2.84 4.73 -2.19
CA ALA A 96 4.08 5.12 -2.88
C ALA A 96 4.08 6.61 -3.26
N THR A 97 2.93 7.15 -3.68
CA THR A 97 2.79 8.59 -3.95
C THR A 97 3.00 9.42 -2.69
N VAL A 98 2.40 9.04 -1.55
CA VAL A 98 2.62 9.71 -0.26
C VAL A 98 4.10 9.69 0.14
N VAL A 99 4.77 8.54 0.00
CA VAL A 99 6.22 8.43 0.27
C VAL A 99 7.01 9.40 -0.61
N ALA A 100 6.66 9.54 -1.88
CA ALA A 100 7.34 10.45 -2.79
C ALA A 100 7.13 11.92 -2.42
N THR A 101 5.89 12.33 -2.10
CA THR A 101 5.48 13.73 -1.93
C THR A 101 5.72 14.26 -0.51
N ASP A 102 5.36 13.49 0.50
CA ASP A 102 5.37 13.94 1.90
C ASP A 102 6.68 13.60 2.62
N ALA A 103 7.51 12.75 2.00
CA ALA A 103 8.84 12.39 2.51
C ALA A 103 8.85 11.89 3.98
N PRO A 104 7.98 10.94 4.36
CA PRO A 104 7.97 10.43 5.71
C PRO A 104 9.32 9.77 6.05
N ALA A 105 9.77 9.93 7.30
CA ALA A 105 11.06 9.40 7.74
C ALA A 105 11.06 7.88 7.91
N ASP A 106 9.91 7.31 8.23
CA ASP A 106 9.71 5.89 8.49
C ASP A 106 8.23 5.47 8.29
N VAL A 107 7.93 4.20 8.52
CA VAL A 107 6.58 3.65 8.36
C VAL A 107 5.58 4.29 9.32
N GLU A 108 5.98 4.64 10.54
CA GLU A 108 5.07 5.27 11.51
C GLU A 108 4.76 6.71 11.10
N ALA A 109 5.75 7.45 10.59
CA ALA A 109 5.53 8.77 10.00
C ALA A 109 4.61 8.68 8.77
N LEU A 110 4.81 7.68 7.88
CA LEU A 110 3.94 7.44 6.73
C LEU A 110 2.49 7.18 7.15
N LYS A 111 2.26 6.40 8.19
CA LYS A 111 0.93 6.12 8.74
C LYS A 111 0.19 7.37 9.23
N ALA A 112 0.92 8.38 9.67
CA ALA A 112 0.37 9.65 10.12
C ALA A 112 0.08 10.65 8.98
N CYS A 113 0.62 10.44 7.78
CA CYS A 113 0.37 11.28 6.62
C CYS A 113 -1.09 11.22 6.17
N LYS A 114 -1.58 12.27 5.51
CA LYS A 114 -2.87 12.27 4.83
C LYS A 114 -2.85 11.34 3.61
N TYR A 115 -3.93 10.63 3.41
CA TYR A 115 -4.08 9.79 2.22
C TYR A 115 -4.57 10.62 1.02
N PRO A 116 -4.02 10.41 -0.19
CA PRO A 116 -4.40 11.19 -1.37
C PRO A 116 -5.91 11.12 -1.65
N GLY A 117 -6.51 12.29 -1.86
CA GLY A 117 -7.94 12.41 -2.15
C GLY A 117 -8.87 12.16 -0.96
N SER A 118 -8.34 12.13 0.27
CA SER A 118 -9.11 11.92 1.50
C SER A 118 -8.64 12.89 2.60
N GLU A 119 -9.53 13.18 3.55
CA GLU A 119 -9.15 13.86 4.79
C GLU A 119 -8.57 12.88 5.83
N LEU A 120 -8.66 11.59 5.57
CA LEU A 120 -8.19 10.53 6.45
C LEU A 120 -6.68 10.34 6.36
N THR A 121 -6.10 9.87 7.44
CA THR A 121 -4.72 9.43 7.50
C THR A 121 -4.54 8.06 6.81
N VAL A 122 -3.30 7.73 6.48
CA VAL A 122 -2.93 6.41 5.97
C VAL A 122 -3.36 5.29 6.94
N THR A 123 -3.22 5.53 8.26
CA THR A 123 -3.70 4.58 9.29
C THR A 123 -5.18 4.30 9.16
N GLU A 124 -6.01 5.35 9.07
CA GLU A 124 -7.47 5.21 8.96
C GLU A 124 -7.88 4.50 7.67
N ILE A 125 -7.25 4.82 6.55
CA ILE A 125 -7.47 4.13 5.27
C ILE A 125 -7.08 2.65 5.35
N LEU A 126 -5.93 2.31 5.97
CA LEU A 126 -5.55 0.92 6.18
C LEU A 126 -6.62 0.14 6.97
N GLN A 127 -7.17 0.75 8.01
CA GLN A 127 -8.25 0.15 8.81
C GLN A 127 -9.53 -0.07 8.01
N GLU A 128 -9.92 0.91 7.18
CA GLU A 128 -11.04 0.76 6.25
C GLU A 128 -10.80 -0.37 5.24
N LYS A 129 -9.58 -0.49 4.72
CA LYS A 129 -9.21 -1.57 3.81
C LYS A 129 -9.19 -2.94 4.49
N VAL A 130 -8.67 -3.03 5.71
CA VAL A 130 -8.76 -4.27 6.53
C VAL A 130 -10.20 -4.68 6.76
N MET A 131 -11.12 -3.73 6.92
CA MET A 131 -12.54 -4.02 7.08
C MET A 131 -13.19 -4.48 5.77
N SER A 132 -12.93 -3.79 4.65
CA SER A 132 -13.57 -4.06 3.36
C SER A 132 -13.01 -5.31 2.67
N ILE A 133 -11.68 -5.50 2.67
CA ILE A 133 -11.01 -6.67 2.08
C ILE A 133 -11.11 -7.88 3.04
N GLY A 134 -11.09 -7.62 4.35
CA GLY A 134 -11.27 -8.67 5.33
C GLY A 134 -9.98 -9.34 5.80
N GLU A 135 -8.81 -8.85 5.41
CA GLU A 135 -7.50 -9.40 5.75
C GLU A 135 -6.65 -8.41 6.55
N ASN A 136 -5.67 -8.93 7.31
CA ASN A 136 -4.61 -8.10 7.89
C ASN A 136 -3.74 -7.51 6.77
N MET A 137 -3.41 -6.24 6.90
CA MET A 137 -2.52 -5.53 5.96
C MET A 137 -1.50 -4.73 6.73
N GLN A 138 -0.27 -4.73 6.24
CA GLN A 138 0.84 -4.03 6.88
C GLN A 138 1.73 -3.36 5.86
N ILE A 139 2.06 -2.09 6.09
CA ILE A 139 3.19 -1.45 5.42
C ILE A 139 4.44 -1.98 6.10
N ARG A 140 5.25 -2.76 5.38
CA ARG A 140 6.44 -3.38 5.96
C ARG A 140 7.63 -2.45 5.95
N ARG A 141 7.89 -1.84 4.79
CA ARG A 141 9.02 -0.94 4.57
C ARG A 141 8.86 -0.16 3.28
N PHE A 142 9.62 0.91 3.16
CA PHE A 142 9.81 1.64 1.91
C PHE A 142 11.22 2.25 1.88
N ASP A 143 11.62 2.67 0.69
CA ASP A 143 12.80 3.49 0.48
C ASP A 143 12.53 4.51 -0.62
N ARG A 144 13.30 5.60 -0.63
CA ARG A 144 13.14 6.67 -1.62
C ARG A 144 14.49 7.28 -2.00
N PHE A 145 14.61 7.62 -3.29
CA PHE A 145 15.75 8.34 -3.83
C PHE A 145 15.31 9.69 -4.41
N THR A 146 15.97 10.76 -3.96
CA THR A 146 15.66 12.14 -4.36
C THR A 146 16.71 12.77 -5.25
N THR A 147 17.83 12.07 -5.44
CA THR A 147 18.97 12.51 -6.28
C THR A 147 19.23 11.45 -7.34
N GLY A 148 19.97 11.82 -8.39
CA GLY A 148 20.25 10.92 -9.50
C GLY A 148 19.03 10.66 -10.39
N THR A 149 19.13 9.66 -11.24
CA THR A 149 18.04 9.20 -12.12
C THR A 149 17.51 7.87 -11.62
N SER A 150 16.30 7.87 -11.08
CA SER A 150 15.65 6.65 -10.61
C SER A 150 14.90 5.96 -11.73
N VAL A 151 15.03 4.63 -11.81
CA VAL A 151 14.28 3.77 -12.73
C VAL A 151 13.62 2.65 -11.93
N ALA A 152 12.31 2.52 -12.10
CA ALA A 152 11.50 1.56 -11.39
C ALA A 152 11.12 0.36 -12.27
N TYR A 153 11.09 -0.82 -11.67
CA TYR A 153 10.61 -2.04 -12.30
C TYR A 153 9.74 -2.85 -11.33
N VAL A 154 8.58 -3.29 -11.80
CA VAL A 154 7.68 -4.16 -11.05
C VAL A 154 7.51 -5.46 -11.83
N HIS A 155 7.87 -6.58 -11.22
CA HIS A 155 7.80 -7.91 -11.83
C HIS A 155 6.54 -8.64 -11.40
N MET A 156 5.85 -9.26 -12.38
CA MET A 156 4.67 -10.13 -12.16
C MET A 156 3.64 -9.53 -11.19
N GLY A 157 3.24 -8.29 -11.42
CA GLY A 157 2.18 -7.63 -10.63
C GLY A 157 2.56 -7.31 -9.18
N GLY A 158 3.86 -7.30 -8.86
CA GLY A 158 4.35 -6.91 -7.54
C GLY A 158 4.96 -8.03 -6.71
N THR A 159 5.30 -9.18 -7.32
CA THR A 159 6.12 -10.19 -6.62
C THR A 159 7.53 -9.69 -6.33
N HIS A 160 8.05 -8.80 -7.19
CA HIS A 160 9.31 -8.09 -6.96
C HIS A 160 9.14 -6.62 -7.40
N GLY A 161 9.51 -5.70 -6.55
CA GLY A 161 9.68 -4.29 -6.89
C GLY A 161 11.15 -3.93 -6.80
N VAL A 162 11.70 -3.33 -7.86
CA VAL A 162 13.10 -2.92 -7.93
C VAL A 162 13.17 -1.45 -8.28
N LEU A 163 13.97 -0.72 -7.53
CA LEU A 163 14.30 0.66 -7.78
C LEU A 163 15.81 0.78 -7.97
N VAL A 164 16.22 1.24 -9.14
CA VAL A 164 17.62 1.53 -9.47
C VAL A 164 17.80 3.03 -9.48
N ASN A 165 18.87 3.53 -8.84
CA ASN A 165 19.23 4.93 -8.88
C ASN A 165 20.59 5.09 -9.53
N LEU A 166 20.66 5.88 -10.59
CA LEU A 166 21.83 6.03 -11.43
C LEU A 166 22.41 7.45 -11.30
N ALA A 167 23.71 7.53 -11.14
CA ALA A 167 24.44 8.77 -11.41
C ALA A 167 24.66 8.88 -12.92
N VAL A 168 24.02 9.86 -13.56
CA VAL A 168 24.07 10.05 -15.01
C VAL A 168 24.80 11.35 -15.33
N GLU A 169 25.82 11.25 -16.16
CA GLU A 169 26.57 12.41 -16.66
C GLU A 169 26.22 12.71 -18.12
N GLY A 170 26.41 13.96 -18.54
CA GLY A 170 26.28 14.37 -19.94
C GLY A 170 24.85 14.41 -20.47
N GLY A 171 23.81 14.38 -19.62
CA GLY A 171 22.41 14.49 -20.03
C GLY A 171 21.88 13.31 -20.87
N ILE A 172 22.48 12.14 -20.74
CA ILE A 172 22.12 10.91 -21.45
C ILE A 172 20.82 10.35 -20.83
N ASP A 173 19.90 9.86 -21.66
CA ASP A 173 18.75 9.07 -21.17
C ASP A 173 19.21 7.67 -20.78
N ALA A 174 19.24 7.40 -19.46
CA ALA A 174 19.64 6.13 -18.87
C ALA A 174 18.45 5.21 -18.55
N THR A 175 17.23 5.52 -18.99
CA THR A 175 16.02 4.79 -18.65
C THR A 175 16.07 3.32 -19.08
N GLU A 176 16.53 3.05 -20.31
CA GLU A 176 16.62 1.68 -20.82
C GLU A 176 17.68 0.86 -20.06
N VAL A 177 18.85 1.45 -19.81
CA VAL A 177 19.92 0.80 -19.05
C VAL A 177 19.44 0.50 -17.62
N GLY A 178 18.84 1.48 -16.95
CA GLY A 178 18.28 1.30 -15.61
C GLY A 178 17.20 0.21 -15.55
N LYS A 179 16.34 0.13 -16.57
CA LYS A 179 15.32 -0.93 -16.66
C LYS A 179 15.95 -2.32 -16.85
N ASN A 180 16.98 -2.44 -17.70
CA ASN A 180 17.68 -3.70 -17.91
C ASN A 180 18.41 -4.16 -16.63
N VAL A 181 19.04 -3.23 -15.90
CA VAL A 181 19.65 -3.52 -14.60
C VAL A 181 18.60 -3.96 -13.58
N ALA A 182 17.46 -3.26 -13.50
CA ALA A 182 16.37 -3.60 -12.57
C ALA A 182 15.77 -5.00 -12.88
N MET A 183 15.58 -5.33 -14.15
CA MET A 183 15.14 -6.67 -14.57
C MET A 183 16.16 -7.74 -14.20
N GLN A 184 17.45 -7.48 -14.35
CA GLN A 184 18.51 -8.41 -13.98
C GLN A 184 18.57 -8.62 -12.47
N ILE A 185 18.41 -7.56 -11.67
CA ILE A 185 18.33 -7.64 -10.21
C ILE A 185 17.16 -8.55 -9.79
N ALA A 186 15.99 -8.38 -10.39
CA ALA A 186 14.81 -9.20 -10.11
C ALA A 186 15.04 -10.67 -10.51
N ALA A 187 15.62 -10.93 -11.68
CA ALA A 187 15.88 -12.28 -12.19
C ALA A 187 16.92 -13.04 -11.36
N MET A 188 17.99 -12.37 -10.98
CA MET A 188 19.09 -12.95 -10.21
C MET A 188 18.82 -13.01 -8.71
N LYS A 189 17.76 -12.35 -8.23
CA LYS A 189 17.47 -12.18 -6.80
C LYS A 189 18.68 -11.62 -6.04
N ALA A 190 19.34 -10.60 -6.62
CA ALA A 190 20.55 -10.02 -6.09
C ALA A 190 20.34 -9.56 -4.64
N GLN A 191 21.16 -10.07 -3.72
CA GLN A 191 21.08 -9.76 -2.30
C GLN A 191 21.95 -8.57 -1.91
N TYR A 192 23.01 -8.31 -2.70
CA TYR A 192 23.98 -7.25 -2.45
C TYR A 192 24.17 -6.44 -3.73
N TRP A 193 24.33 -5.14 -3.60
CA TRP A 193 24.59 -4.25 -4.74
C TRP A 193 26.10 -4.01 -4.96
N ASP A 194 26.92 -4.31 -3.95
CA ASP A 194 28.38 -4.13 -3.97
C ASP A 194 29.05 -5.30 -3.25
N LYS A 195 30.23 -5.70 -3.73
CA LYS A 195 31.07 -6.73 -3.11
C LYS A 195 31.40 -6.41 -1.64
N ALA A 196 31.56 -5.12 -1.29
CA ALA A 196 31.84 -4.69 0.07
C ALA A 196 30.72 -5.01 1.07
N GLN A 197 29.50 -5.30 0.60
CA GLN A 197 28.36 -5.68 1.43
C GLN A 197 28.25 -7.20 1.64
N VAL A 198 29.03 -7.98 0.91
CA VAL A 198 29.01 -9.45 1.03
C VAL A 198 29.70 -9.84 2.34
N PRO A 199 28.99 -10.51 3.29
CA PRO A 199 29.64 -11.02 4.49
C PRO A 199 30.70 -12.06 4.16
N ALA A 200 31.81 -12.08 4.91
CA ALA A 200 32.92 -13.01 4.67
C ALA A 200 32.48 -14.50 4.66
N GLU A 201 31.42 -14.82 5.38
CA GLU A 201 30.82 -16.17 5.43
C GLU A 201 29.95 -16.53 4.21
N ALA A 202 29.69 -15.58 3.33
CA ALA A 202 28.88 -15.76 2.12
C ALA A 202 29.71 -15.78 0.82
N GLU A 203 31.05 -15.69 0.93
CA GLU A 203 32.00 -15.80 -0.20
C GLU A 203 32.27 -17.25 -0.60
#